data_1690b94ec8b26b69154e4c2fd8fe32d1
#
_entry.id   1690b94ec8b26b69154e4c2fd8fe32d1
#
_cell.length_a   1.000
_cell.length_b   1.000
_cell.length_c   1.000
_cell.angle_alpha   90.00
_cell.angle_beta   90.00
_cell.angle_gamma   90.00
#
_symmetry.space_group_name_H-M   'P 1'
#
loop_
_entity.id
_entity.type
_entity.pdbx_description
1 polymer ?
#
loop_
_entity_poly.entity_id
_entity_poly.type
_entity_poly.pdbx_seq_one_letter_code
_entity_poly.pdbx_strand_id
1 'polypeptide(L)'
;MSSVPYSRYLIYPVPWYSFLIVIGASLAVFLACRKEQKAGFPKDTVIDLAFWILPFGIIGARLYYVIFSWDQFSGDLLSVFRIWEGGLAIYGGVIAGLIILFLFARRRHLSALLLCDIIVPGLALAQSIGRWGNWFNIEAYGFNVTGTAICFFPLAVQVPADQYAWHLATFFYESVWDFIVFLFLTVLWHKPNRKQGDLFFFYLFLYAAGRLIIEEMRLDSLYASSVRISQLLSVLLCISVFIVFYISARRRTSLSIPVRYILFPSALAFSIFLLFCMITGYCLYTLSISRILLILLIYALYMTLCLFSVYHRLTHSEVRNADIQA
;
A
#
# COMPACT_ATOMS: atom_id res chain seq x y z
N MET A 1 8.76 -22.87 17.47
CA MET A 1 8.65 -22.81 16.00
C MET A 1 10.00 -22.38 15.46
N SER A 2 10.49 -23.02 14.39
CA SER A 2 11.73 -22.59 13.73
C SER A 2 11.56 -21.19 13.17
N SER A 3 12.50 -20.29 13.41
CA SER A 3 12.52 -18.93 12.86
C SER A 3 12.91 -18.91 11.37
N VAL A 4 13.41 -20.03 10.86
CA VAL A 4 13.81 -20.25 9.47
C VAL A 4 12.82 -21.23 8.83
N PRO A 5 12.30 -20.98 7.63
CA PRO A 5 11.40 -21.88 6.94
C PRO A 5 12.11 -23.19 6.56
N TYR A 6 11.38 -24.30 6.65
CA TYR A 6 11.91 -25.63 6.30
C TYR A 6 12.24 -25.76 4.80
N SER A 7 11.41 -25.14 3.94
CA SER A 7 11.56 -25.18 2.48
C SER A 7 10.98 -23.93 1.85
N ARG A 8 11.62 -23.45 0.77
CA ARG A 8 11.09 -22.42 -0.11
C ARG A 8 9.89 -22.90 -0.94
N TYR A 9 9.81 -24.22 -1.19
CA TYR A 9 8.78 -24.82 -2.03
C TYR A 9 7.72 -25.52 -1.19
N LEU A 10 6.45 -25.33 -1.56
CA LEU A 10 5.33 -26.11 -1.06
C LEU A 10 5.44 -27.55 -1.58
N ILE A 11 5.51 -27.68 -2.91
CA ILE A 11 5.80 -28.91 -3.67
C ILE A 11 6.63 -28.45 -4.87
N TYR A 12 7.81 -29.05 -5.12
CA TYR A 12 8.61 -28.67 -6.27
C TYR A 12 7.83 -28.85 -7.59
N PRO A 13 7.79 -27.83 -8.49
CA PRO A 13 8.50 -26.55 -8.48
C PRO A 13 7.69 -25.36 -7.95
N VAL A 14 6.61 -25.52 -7.18
CA VAL A 14 5.68 -24.48 -6.72
C VAL A 14 6.21 -23.80 -5.45
N PRO A 15 6.67 -22.52 -5.50
CA PRO A 15 7.10 -21.79 -4.32
C PRO A 15 5.91 -21.41 -3.42
N TRP A 16 6.13 -21.39 -2.10
CA TRP A 16 5.17 -20.87 -1.14
C TRP A 16 4.73 -19.44 -1.47
N TYR A 17 5.66 -18.62 -1.94
CA TYR A 17 5.40 -17.23 -2.34
C TYR A 17 4.29 -17.13 -3.39
N SER A 18 4.42 -17.90 -4.48
CA SER A 18 3.41 -17.91 -5.55
C SER A 18 2.06 -18.46 -5.07
N PHE A 19 2.08 -19.49 -4.23
CA PHE A 19 0.87 -20.08 -3.67
C PHE A 19 0.10 -19.07 -2.80
N LEU A 20 0.79 -18.33 -1.91
CA LEU A 20 0.19 -17.31 -1.06
C LEU A 20 -0.35 -16.13 -1.86
N ILE A 21 0.32 -15.71 -2.94
CA ILE A 21 -0.20 -14.69 -3.85
C ILE A 21 -1.51 -15.14 -4.50
N VAL A 22 -1.58 -16.38 -4.99
CA VAL A 22 -2.79 -16.92 -5.63
C VAL A 22 -3.94 -16.99 -4.63
N ILE A 23 -3.69 -17.46 -3.40
CA ILE A 23 -4.71 -17.46 -2.33
C ILE A 23 -5.18 -16.03 -2.03
N GLY A 24 -4.25 -15.09 -1.83
CA GLY A 24 -4.57 -13.71 -1.54
C GLY A 24 -5.40 -13.07 -2.66
N ALA A 25 -5.00 -13.24 -3.91
CA ALA A 25 -5.73 -12.74 -5.07
C ALA A 25 -7.13 -13.36 -5.18
N SER A 26 -7.26 -14.67 -4.98
CA SER A 26 -8.55 -15.37 -5.02
C SER A 26 -9.51 -14.86 -3.93
N LEU A 27 -9.00 -14.63 -2.71
CA LEU A 27 -9.77 -14.06 -1.62
C LEU A 27 -10.16 -12.60 -1.91
N ALA A 28 -9.27 -11.81 -2.51
CA ALA A 28 -9.58 -10.43 -2.90
C ALA A 28 -10.72 -10.38 -3.92
N VAL A 29 -10.66 -11.21 -4.96
CA VAL A 29 -11.73 -11.32 -5.98
C VAL A 29 -13.02 -11.79 -5.31
N PHE A 30 -12.98 -12.84 -4.50
CA PHE A 30 -14.16 -13.35 -3.79
C PHE A 30 -14.84 -12.29 -2.91
N LEU A 31 -14.07 -11.54 -2.12
CA LEU A 31 -14.59 -10.46 -1.27
C LEU A 31 -15.18 -9.30 -2.10
N ALA A 32 -14.58 -8.96 -3.22
CA ALA A 32 -15.07 -7.94 -4.13
C ALA A 32 -16.36 -8.37 -4.83
N CYS A 33 -16.46 -9.64 -5.30
CA CYS A 33 -17.70 -10.19 -5.87
C CYS A 33 -18.87 -10.16 -4.89
N ARG A 34 -18.61 -10.40 -3.59
CA ARG A 34 -19.67 -10.29 -2.57
C ARG A 34 -20.19 -8.86 -2.37
N LYS A 35 -19.42 -7.86 -2.78
CA LYS A 35 -19.78 -6.44 -2.65
C LYS A 35 -20.38 -5.87 -3.93
N GLU A 36 -20.13 -6.47 -5.10
CA GLU A 36 -20.50 -5.89 -6.40
C GLU A 36 -22.02 -5.62 -6.51
N GLN A 37 -22.87 -6.59 -6.13
CA GLN A 37 -24.32 -6.40 -6.18
C GLN A 37 -24.82 -5.35 -5.18
N LYS A 38 -24.21 -5.32 -3.97
CA LYS A 38 -24.52 -4.28 -2.96
C LYS A 38 -24.09 -2.89 -3.41
N ALA A 39 -23.11 -2.81 -4.30
CA ALA A 39 -22.64 -1.57 -4.92
C ALA A 39 -23.49 -1.15 -6.14
N GLY A 40 -24.48 -1.97 -6.55
CA GLY A 40 -25.31 -1.71 -7.71
C GLY A 40 -24.67 -2.08 -9.05
N PHE A 41 -23.61 -2.90 -9.04
CA PHE A 41 -22.99 -3.40 -10.26
C PHE A 41 -23.68 -4.67 -10.78
N PRO A 42 -23.68 -4.89 -12.11
CA PRO A 42 -24.08 -6.16 -12.68
C PRO A 42 -23.30 -7.34 -12.08
N LYS A 43 -23.93 -8.50 -12.01
CA LYS A 43 -23.28 -9.73 -11.59
C LYS A 43 -22.07 -10.02 -12.49
N ASP A 44 -21.04 -10.63 -11.91
CA ASP A 44 -19.79 -11.04 -12.56
C ASP A 44 -18.90 -9.86 -13.06
N THR A 45 -19.24 -8.60 -12.71
CA THR A 45 -18.45 -7.41 -13.07
C THR A 45 -17.00 -7.51 -12.55
N VAL A 46 -16.82 -7.99 -11.32
CA VAL A 46 -15.49 -8.14 -10.71
C VAL A 46 -14.69 -9.26 -11.37
N ILE A 47 -15.33 -10.36 -11.73
CA ILE A 47 -14.69 -11.48 -12.42
C ILE A 47 -14.23 -11.05 -13.81
N ASP A 48 -15.10 -10.37 -14.56
CA ASP A 48 -14.75 -9.80 -15.87
C ASP A 48 -13.56 -8.84 -15.75
N LEU A 49 -13.58 -7.96 -14.73
CA LEU A 49 -12.48 -7.03 -14.49
C LEU A 49 -11.18 -7.76 -14.14
N ALA A 50 -11.23 -8.78 -13.27
CA ALA A 50 -10.07 -9.58 -12.89
C ALA A 50 -9.46 -10.30 -14.10
N PHE A 51 -10.30 -10.81 -15.02
CA PHE A 51 -9.88 -11.43 -16.27
C PHE A 51 -9.03 -10.50 -17.15
N TRP A 52 -9.28 -9.19 -17.10
CA TRP A 52 -8.48 -8.19 -17.80
C TRP A 52 -7.29 -7.70 -16.97
N ILE A 53 -7.48 -7.40 -15.70
CA ILE A 53 -6.42 -6.84 -14.84
C ILE A 53 -5.24 -7.81 -14.68
N LEU A 54 -5.49 -9.11 -14.49
CA LEU A 54 -4.43 -10.06 -14.21
C LEU A 54 -3.42 -10.20 -15.37
N PRO A 55 -3.82 -10.51 -16.62
CA PRO A 55 -2.86 -10.63 -17.71
C PRO A 55 -2.19 -9.30 -18.06
N PHE A 56 -2.96 -8.20 -18.12
CA PHE A 56 -2.37 -6.90 -18.44
C PHE A 56 -1.49 -6.35 -17.31
N GLY A 57 -1.79 -6.69 -16.05
CA GLY A 57 -0.92 -6.41 -14.91
C GLY A 57 0.44 -7.13 -15.03
N ILE A 58 0.44 -8.40 -15.42
CA ILE A 58 1.68 -9.16 -15.66
C ILE A 58 2.47 -8.54 -16.83
N ILE A 59 1.80 -8.22 -17.93
CA ILE A 59 2.42 -7.56 -19.09
C ILE A 59 3.03 -6.21 -18.68
N GLY A 60 2.27 -5.39 -17.94
CA GLY A 60 2.75 -4.10 -17.45
C GLY A 60 3.95 -4.22 -16.51
N ALA A 61 3.92 -5.21 -15.60
CA ALA A 61 5.03 -5.49 -14.69
C ALA A 61 6.31 -5.88 -15.46
N ARG A 62 6.16 -6.69 -16.52
CA ARG A 62 7.28 -7.10 -17.37
C ARG A 62 7.81 -5.93 -18.20
N LEU A 63 6.94 -5.18 -18.86
CA LEU A 63 7.33 -4.03 -19.69
C LEU A 63 8.08 -2.98 -18.85
N TYR A 64 7.59 -2.68 -17.65
CA TYR A 64 8.27 -1.76 -16.75
C TYR A 64 9.68 -2.25 -16.40
N TYR A 65 9.81 -3.54 -16.04
CA TYR A 65 11.12 -4.12 -15.71
C TYR A 65 12.07 -4.05 -16.91
N VAL A 66 11.61 -4.44 -18.09
CA VAL A 66 12.42 -4.42 -19.32
C VAL A 66 12.90 -3.00 -19.64
N ILE A 67 12.02 -1.99 -19.55
CA ILE A 67 12.39 -0.59 -19.83
C ILE A 67 13.49 -0.11 -18.88
N PHE A 68 13.39 -0.40 -17.58
CA PHE A 68 14.37 0.06 -16.58
C PHE A 68 15.60 -0.83 -16.43
N SER A 69 15.63 -1.99 -17.09
CA SER A 69 16.76 -2.93 -17.08
C SER A 69 17.16 -3.33 -18.49
N TRP A 70 17.06 -2.38 -19.45
CA TRP A 70 17.25 -2.64 -20.89
C TRP A 70 18.59 -3.31 -21.22
N ASP A 71 19.65 -2.97 -20.51
CA ASP A 71 20.98 -3.54 -20.71
C ASP A 71 21.02 -5.08 -20.57
N GLN A 72 20.10 -5.66 -19.76
CA GLN A 72 19.99 -7.11 -19.60
C GLN A 72 19.30 -7.80 -20.79
N PHE A 73 18.56 -7.03 -21.62
CA PHE A 73 17.74 -7.54 -22.72
C PHE A 73 18.28 -7.20 -24.10
N SER A 74 19.21 -6.24 -24.22
CA SER A 74 19.76 -5.75 -25.48
C SER A 74 20.49 -6.83 -26.28
N GLY A 75 21.03 -7.85 -25.63
CA GLY A 75 21.72 -8.98 -26.28
C GLY A 75 20.80 -10.14 -26.71
N ASP A 76 19.63 -10.28 -26.12
CA ASP A 76 18.64 -11.33 -26.44
C ASP A 76 17.22 -10.80 -26.25
N LEU A 77 16.62 -10.27 -27.31
CA LEU A 77 15.27 -9.70 -27.30
C LEU A 77 14.19 -10.74 -26.98
N LEU A 78 14.42 -12.03 -27.22
CA LEU A 78 13.48 -13.08 -26.88
C LEU A 78 13.36 -13.29 -25.37
N SER A 79 14.40 -12.92 -24.61
CA SER A 79 14.39 -12.97 -23.15
C SER A 79 13.31 -12.05 -22.53
N VAL A 80 12.82 -11.04 -23.26
CA VAL A 80 11.69 -10.19 -22.85
C VAL A 80 10.43 -11.02 -22.56
N PHE A 81 10.21 -12.11 -23.27
CA PHE A 81 9.04 -12.99 -23.10
C PHE A 81 9.21 -14.06 -22.01
N ARG A 82 10.43 -14.27 -21.49
CA ARG A 82 10.72 -15.29 -20.46
C ARG A 82 10.32 -14.81 -19.06
N ILE A 83 9.02 -14.63 -18.83
CA ILE A 83 8.49 -14.16 -17.53
C ILE A 83 8.74 -15.14 -16.39
N TRP A 84 8.95 -16.43 -16.68
CA TRP A 84 9.26 -17.47 -15.69
C TRP A 84 10.66 -17.38 -15.10
N GLU A 85 11.57 -16.63 -15.71
CA GLU A 85 12.91 -16.33 -15.18
C GLU A 85 12.90 -15.20 -14.14
N GLY A 86 11.71 -14.61 -13.87
CA GLY A 86 11.56 -13.46 -12.98
C GLY A 86 11.55 -12.12 -13.75
N GLY A 87 11.94 -11.03 -13.06
CA GLY A 87 11.98 -9.70 -13.69
C GLY A 87 10.59 -9.11 -13.94
N LEU A 88 9.79 -9.04 -12.87
CA LEU A 88 8.49 -8.38 -12.83
C LEU A 88 8.53 -7.23 -11.82
N ALA A 89 8.30 -6.00 -12.29
CA ALA A 89 8.29 -4.82 -11.45
C ALA A 89 6.85 -4.48 -11.00
N ILE A 90 6.63 -4.44 -9.70
CA ILE A 90 5.30 -4.21 -9.12
C ILE A 90 4.67 -2.90 -9.58
N TYR A 91 5.46 -1.84 -9.74
CA TYR A 91 4.96 -0.54 -10.21
C TYR A 91 4.32 -0.62 -11.60
N GLY A 92 4.92 -1.38 -12.52
CA GLY A 92 4.35 -1.62 -13.85
C GLY A 92 3.01 -2.35 -13.77
N GLY A 93 2.90 -3.35 -12.90
CA GLY A 93 1.65 -4.07 -12.67
C GLY A 93 0.54 -3.18 -12.10
N VAL A 94 0.86 -2.35 -11.12
CA VAL A 94 -0.10 -1.40 -10.53
C VAL A 94 -0.57 -0.37 -11.55
N ILE A 95 0.34 0.23 -12.32
CA ILE A 95 -0.01 1.22 -13.35
C ILE A 95 -0.91 0.59 -14.41
N ALA A 96 -0.53 -0.57 -14.94
CA ALA A 96 -1.34 -1.28 -15.94
C ALA A 96 -2.70 -1.69 -15.38
N GLY A 97 -2.74 -2.20 -14.15
CA GLY A 97 -4.00 -2.56 -13.47
C GLY A 97 -4.94 -1.38 -13.30
N LEU A 98 -4.44 -0.22 -12.90
CA LEU A 98 -5.25 1.00 -12.81
C LEU A 98 -5.74 1.47 -14.18
N ILE A 99 -4.89 1.47 -15.21
CA ILE A 99 -5.28 1.83 -16.56
C ILE A 99 -6.43 0.92 -17.05
N ILE A 100 -6.29 -0.39 -16.88
CA ILE A 100 -7.32 -1.36 -17.27
C ILE A 100 -8.61 -1.14 -16.48
N LEU A 101 -8.54 -0.91 -15.18
CA LEU A 101 -9.70 -0.62 -14.35
C LEU A 101 -10.45 0.61 -14.85
N PHE A 102 -9.75 1.71 -15.12
CA PHE A 102 -10.37 2.94 -15.65
C PHE A 102 -10.96 2.75 -17.04
N LEU A 103 -10.27 2.06 -17.95
CA LEU A 103 -10.78 1.76 -19.28
C LEU A 103 -12.01 0.85 -19.23
N PHE A 104 -12.00 -0.17 -18.38
CA PHE A 104 -13.12 -1.08 -18.16
C PHE A 104 -14.34 -0.33 -17.60
N ALA A 105 -14.13 0.49 -16.56
CA ALA A 105 -15.18 1.30 -15.97
C ALA A 105 -15.81 2.24 -17.00
N ARG A 106 -14.97 2.92 -17.79
CA ARG A 106 -15.43 3.83 -18.84
C ARG A 106 -16.24 3.12 -19.93
N ARG A 107 -15.77 1.95 -20.40
CA ARG A 107 -16.47 1.18 -21.44
C ARG A 107 -17.80 0.60 -20.97
N ARG A 108 -17.89 0.24 -19.68
CA ARG A 108 -19.11 -0.32 -19.08
C ARG A 108 -20.01 0.73 -18.43
N HIS A 109 -19.66 2.03 -18.54
CA HIS A 109 -20.36 3.15 -17.88
C HIS A 109 -20.50 2.97 -16.37
N LEU A 110 -19.49 2.39 -15.71
CA LEU A 110 -19.44 2.15 -14.27
C LEU A 110 -18.61 3.21 -13.57
N SER A 111 -18.85 3.41 -12.26
CA SER A 111 -18.00 4.28 -11.45
C SER A 111 -16.68 3.59 -11.13
N ALA A 112 -15.57 4.12 -11.67
CA ALA A 112 -14.23 3.62 -11.39
C ALA A 112 -13.86 3.72 -9.90
N LEU A 113 -14.23 4.83 -9.23
CA LEU A 113 -13.97 5.00 -7.80
C LEU A 113 -14.71 3.98 -6.95
N LEU A 114 -15.98 3.66 -7.30
CA LEU A 114 -16.73 2.64 -6.59
C LEU A 114 -16.17 1.23 -6.85
N LEU A 115 -15.67 0.96 -8.07
CA LEU A 115 -14.92 -0.28 -8.37
C LEU A 115 -13.66 -0.39 -7.50
N CYS A 116 -12.89 0.69 -7.38
CA CYS A 116 -11.76 0.72 -6.46
C CYS A 116 -12.19 0.41 -5.02
N ASP A 117 -13.29 1.02 -4.54
CA ASP A 117 -13.78 0.83 -3.18
C ASP A 117 -14.15 -0.62 -2.85
N ILE A 118 -14.72 -1.37 -3.79
CA ILE A 118 -15.04 -2.78 -3.55
C ILE A 118 -13.83 -3.70 -3.59
N ILE A 119 -12.76 -3.29 -4.30
CA ILE A 119 -11.52 -4.08 -4.49
C ILE A 119 -10.56 -3.90 -3.32
N VAL A 120 -10.34 -2.66 -2.86
CA VAL A 120 -9.22 -2.35 -1.94
C VAL A 120 -9.25 -3.08 -0.59
N PRO A 121 -10.39 -3.42 0.04
CA PRO A 121 -10.34 -4.23 1.25
C PRO A 121 -9.80 -5.64 0.99
N GLY A 122 -10.21 -6.26 -0.14
CA GLY A 122 -9.65 -7.54 -0.56
C GLY A 122 -8.17 -7.45 -0.92
N LEU A 123 -7.74 -6.34 -1.55
CA LEU A 123 -6.35 -6.09 -1.89
C LEU A 123 -5.47 -5.98 -0.63
N ALA A 124 -5.91 -5.25 0.40
CA ALA A 124 -5.20 -5.15 1.67
C ALA A 124 -5.04 -6.54 2.34
N LEU A 125 -6.09 -7.38 2.32
CA LEU A 125 -6.00 -8.75 2.81
C LEU A 125 -5.02 -9.59 1.98
N ALA A 126 -5.05 -9.47 0.65
CA ALA A 126 -4.12 -10.17 -0.23
C ALA A 126 -2.67 -9.78 0.03
N GLN A 127 -2.40 -8.49 0.27
CA GLN A 127 -1.08 -7.99 0.66
C GLN A 127 -0.64 -8.59 1.99
N SER A 128 -1.49 -8.56 3.02
CA SER A 128 -1.20 -9.17 4.32
C SER A 128 -0.80 -10.66 4.19
N ILE A 129 -1.52 -11.44 3.39
CA ILE A 129 -1.20 -12.85 3.14
C ILE A 129 0.09 -12.97 2.34
N GLY A 130 0.26 -12.16 1.29
CA GLY A 130 1.42 -12.20 0.40
C GLY A 130 2.75 -11.92 1.10
N ARG A 131 2.73 -11.07 2.16
CA ARG A 131 3.93 -10.76 2.96
C ARG A 131 4.55 -11.99 3.63
N TRP A 132 3.78 -13.00 3.96
CA TRP A 132 4.31 -14.27 4.47
C TRP A 132 5.14 -15.03 3.45
N GLY A 133 4.94 -14.77 2.16
CA GLY A 133 5.81 -15.30 1.10
C GLY A 133 7.26 -14.84 1.24
N ASN A 134 7.48 -13.61 1.74
CA ASN A 134 8.83 -13.09 2.00
C ASN A 134 9.56 -13.89 3.09
N TRP A 135 8.85 -14.42 4.10
CA TRP A 135 9.45 -15.31 5.08
C TRP A 135 10.01 -16.57 4.44
N PHE A 136 9.23 -17.22 3.56
CA PHE A 136 9.68 -18.43 2.86
C PHE A 136 10.86 -18.17 1.91
N ASN A 137 10.98 -16.96 1.36
CA ASN A 137 12.08 -16.56 0.51
C ASN A 137 13.31 -16.03 1.30
N ILE A 138 13.16 -15.82 2.62
CA ILE A 138 14.18 -15.19 3.49
C ILE A 138 14.57 -13.81 2.93
N GLU A 139 13.56 -12.98 2.68
CA GLU A 139 13.70 -11.61 2.15
C GLU A 139 12.82 -10.63 2.94
N ALA A 140 12.99 -9.32 2.70
CA ALA A 140 12.25 -8.28 3.40
C ALA A 140 12.40 -8.37 4.93
N TYR A 141 13.62 -8.48 5.41
CA TYR A 141 13.98 -8.37 6.82
C TYR A 141 14.69 -7.04 7.10
N GLY A 142 14.70 -6.66 8.37
CA GLY A 142 15.23 -5.37 8.83
C GLY A 142 16.53 -5.49 9.60
N PHE A 143 16.79 -4.51 10.47
CA PHE A 143 18.02 -4.41 11.25
C PHE A 143 18.28 -5.64 12.11
N ASN A 144 19.59 -5.89 12.37
CA ASN A 144 20.02 -6.90 13.32
C ASN A 144 19.60 -6.50 14.75
N VAL A 145 18.91 -7.41 15.43
CA VAL A 145 18.39 -7.25 16.78
C VAL A 145 18.88 -8.35 17.73
N THR A 146 19.94 -9.06 17.34
CA THR A 146 20.55 -10.11 18.15
C THR A 146 20.91 -9.59 19.56
N GLY A 147 20.51 -10.32 20.58
CA GLY A 147 20.73 -9.93 21.98
C GLY A 147 19.69 -8.95 22.56
N THR A 148 18.67 -8.55 21.81
CA THR A 148 17.56 -7.71 22.31
C THR A 148 16.39 -8.56 22.80
N ALA A 149 15.46 -7.94 23.54
CA ALA A 149 14.25 -8.62 24.06
C ALA A 149 13.27 -9.09 22.96
N ILE A 150 13.42 -8.61 21.72
CA ILE A 150 12.56 -8.95 20.59
C ILE A 150 13.15 -10.06 19.70
N CYS A 151 14.22 -10.72 20.14
CA CYS A 151 14.85 -11.86 19.44
C CYS A 151 14.00 -13.12 19.48
N PHE A 152 12.78 -13.09 18.95
CA PHE A 152 11.92 -14.27 18.83
C PHE A 152 10.93 -14.13 17.66
N PHE A 153 10.58 -15.28 17.08
CA PHE A 153 9.55 -15.35 16.04
C PHE A 153 8.16 -15.09 16.65
N PRO A 154 7.30 -14.27 16.02
CA PRO A 154 7.41 -13.69 14.66
C PRO A 154 7.94 -12.25 14.64
N LEU A 155 8.38 -11.65 15.75
CA LEU A 155 8.89 -10.28 15.75
C LEU A 155 10.27 -10.16 15.09
N ALA A 156 11.07 -11.20 15.18
CA ALA A 156 12.35 -11.31 14.48
C ALA A 156 12.49 -12.69 13.83
N VAL A 157 13.39 -12.77 12.85
CA VAL A 157 13.74 -14.00 12.12
C VAL A 157 15.24 -14.17 12.07
N GLN A 158 15.69 -15.43 12.04
CA GLN A 158 17.10 -15.73 11.82
C GLN A 158 17.39 -15.72 10.32
N VAL A 159 18.49 -15.07 9.94
CA VAL A 159 18.93 -14.97 8.55
C VAL A 159 20.15 -15.86 8.36
N PRO A 160 20.03 -16.99 7.63
CA PRO A 160 21.16 -17.92 7.43
C PRO A 160 22.36 -17.27 6.77
N ALA A 161 22.15 -16.32 5.86
CA ALA A 161 23.21 -15.59 5.17
C ALA A 161 24.03 -14.68 6.11
N ASP A 162 23.49 -14.32 7.28
CA ASP A 162 24.16 -13.55 8.33
C ASP A 162 24.37 -14.41 9.58
N GLN A 163 24.97 -15.57 9.43
CA GLN A 163 25.35 -16.51 10.51
C GLN A 163 24.20 -16.79 11.49
N TYR A 164 22.96 -16.82 11.02
CA TYR A 164 21.74 -16.98 11.82
C TYR A 164 21.51 -15.85 12.84
N ALA A 165 22.06 -14.66 12.59
CA ALA A 165 21.74 -13.47 13.37
C ALA A 165 20.22 -13.16 13.29
N TRP A 166 19.70 -12.58 14.36
CA TRP A 166 18.29 -12.20 14.44
C TRP A 166 18.07 -10.82 13.82
N HIS A 167 17.16 -10.77 12.85
CA HIS A 167 16.76 -9.55 12.16
C HIS A 167 15.28 -9.26 12.37
N LEU A 168 14.90 -7.97 12.37
CA LEU A 168 13.50 -7.58 12.42
C LEU A 168 12.70 -8.24 11.30
N ALA A 169 11.56 -8.83 11.61
CA ALA A 169 10.67 -9.46 10.63
C ALA A 169 9.75 -8.40 9.99
N THR A 170 10.31 -7.52 9.16
CA THR A 170 9.54 -6.40 8.58
C THR A 170 8.39 -6.87 7.72
N PHE A 171 8.48 -8.05 7.08
CA PHE A 171 7.36 -8.68 6.38
C PHE A 171 6.17 -8.96 7.34
N PHE A 172 6.43 -9.37 8.58
CA PHE A 172 5.39 -9.61 9.59
C PHE A 172 4.73 -8.30 10.01
N TYR A 173 5.51 -7.24 10.23
CA TYR A 173 4.95 -5.92 10.57
C TYR A 173 4.10 -5.36 9.44
N GLU A 174 4.53 -5.49 8.16
CA GLU A 174 3.72 -5.14 7.00
C GLU A 174 2.45 -5.98 6.93
N SER A 175 2.54 -7.31 7.16
CA SER A 175 1.37 -8.20 7.16
C SER A 175 0.32 -7.78 8.20
N VAL A 176 0.75 -7.50 9.43
CA VAL A 176 -0.14 -7.04 10.51
C VAL A 176 -0.76 -5.69 10.16
N TRP A 177 0.03 -4.75 9.63
CA TRP A 177 -0.47 -3.44 9.22
C TRP A 177 -1.53 -3.56 8.11
N ASP A 178 -1.24 -4.31 7.06
CA ASP A 178 -2.15 -4.52 5.94
C ASP A 178 -3.45 -5.21 6.39
N PHE A 179 -3.36 -6.13 7.37
CA PHE A 179 -4.53 -6.75 7.98
C PHE A 179 -5.37 -5.75 8.79
N ILE A 180 -4.75 -4.85 9.54
CA ILE A 180 -5.45 -3.75 10.24
C ILE A 180 -6.15 -2.84 9.23
N VAL A 181 -5.48 -2.49 8.13
CA VAL A 181 -6.08 -1.71 7.03
C VAL A 181 -7.28 -2.45 6.43
N PHE A 182 -7.18 -3.75 6.18
CA PHE A 182 -8.31 -4.57 5.72
C PHE A 182 -9.51 -4.49 6.67
N LEU A 183 -9.29 -4.67 7.98
CA LEU A 183 -10.36 -4.59 8.97
C LEU A 183 -11.01 -3.20 8.99
N PHE A 184 -10.19 -2.15 9.02
CA PHE A 184 -10.67 -0.77 8.97
C PHE A 184 -11.53 -0.49 7.74
N LEU A 185 -11.06 -0.86 6.54
CA LEU A 185 -11.80 -0.66 5.29
C LEU A 185 -13.09 -1.49 5.26
N THR A 186 -13.08 -2.69 5.85
CA THR A 186 -14.28 -3.53 5.95
C THR A 186 -15.33 -2.89 6.87
N VAL A 187 -14.92 -2.30 7.99
CA VAL A 187 -15.83 -1.54 8.87
C VAL A 187 -16.34 -0.29 8.17
N LEU A 188 -15.44 0.45 7.49
CA LEU A 188 -15.81 1.68 6.77
C LEU A 188 -16.79 1.40 5.63
N TRP A 189 -16.70 0.24 4.97
CA TRP A 189 -17.65 -0.18 3.92
C TRP A 189 -19.10 -0.14 4.39
N HIS A 190 -19.39 -0.44 5.65
CA HIS A 190 -20.73 -0.49 6.20
C HIS A 190 -21.24 0.87 6.73
N LYS A 191 -20.43 1.93 6.69
CA LYS A 191 -20.86 3.26 7.11
C LYS A 191 -21.84 3.88 6.10
N PRO A 192 -23.00 4.43 6.53
CA PRO A 192 -24.04 4.91 5.63
C PRO A 192 -23.63 6.15 4.82
N ASN A 193 -22.81 7.02 5.41
CA ASN A 193 -22.44 8.32 4.84
C ASN A 193 -21.14 8.31 4.03
N ARG A 194 -20.64 7.12 3.66
CA ARG A 194 -19.43 7.01 2.82
C ARG A 194 -19.72 7.43 1.38
N LYS A 195 -18.74 8.01 0.74
CA LYS A 195 -18.79 8.36 -0.68
C LYS A 195 -17.97 7.40 -1.53
N GLN A 196 -18.25 7.43 -2.83
CA GLN A 196 -17.46 6.68 -3.80
C GLN A 196 -16.03 7.21 -3.80
N GLY A 197 -15.07 6.31 -3.62
CA GLY A 197 -13.65 6.61 -3.51
C GLY A 197 -13.12 6.73 -2.10
N ASP A 198 -13.97 6.83 -1.06
CA ASP A 198 -13.50 6.98 0.32
C ASP A 198 -12.60 5.82 0.75
N LEU A 199 -13.01 4.57 0.48
CA LEU A 199 -12.21 3.42 0.84
C LEU A 199 -10.88 3.38 0.07
N PHE A 200 -10.94 3.70 -1.21
CA PHE A 200 -9.76 3.75 -2.06
C PHE A 200 -8.74 4.77 -1.56
N PHE A 201 -9.17 5.99 -1.26
CA PHE A 201 -8.28 7.03 -0.74
C PHE A 201 -7.76 6.71 0.66
N PHE A 202 -8.59 6.15 1.56
CA PHE A 202 -8.10 5.68 2.87
C PHE A 202 -7.09 4.54 2.74
N TYR A 203 -7.33 3.59 1.83
CA TYR A 203 -6.36 2.54 1.54
C TYR A 203 -5.02 3.11 1.10
N LEU A 204 -5.02 4.02 0.11
CA LEU A 204 -3.79 4.66 -0.38
C LEU A 204 -3.04 5.38 0.75
N PHE A 205 -3.76 6.11 1.58
CA PHE A 205 -3.19 6.85 2.69
C PHE A 205 -2.59 5.92 3.76
N LEU A 206 -3.36 4.94 4.24
CA LEU A 206 -2.93 4.04 5.30
C LEU A 206 -1.79 3.13 4.84
N TYR A 207 -1.85 2.64 3.60
CA TYR A 207 -0.74 1.89 3.01
C TYR A 207 0.53 2.73 2.96
N ALA A 208 0.45 3.96 2.47
CA ALA A 208 1.58 4.88 2.40
C ALA A 208 2.14 5.21 3.80
N ALA A 209 1.28 5.45 4.78
CA ALA A 209 1.69 5.72 6.16
C ALA A 209 2.44 4.54 6.81
N GLY A 210 1.95 3.32 6.62
CA GLY A 210 2.65 2.11 7.09
C GLY A 210 3.97 1.89 6.36
N ARG A 211 3.96 2.04 5.03
CA ARG A 211 5.16 1.86 4.20
C ARG A 211 6.25 2.88 4.55
N LEU A 212 5.89 4.11 4.86
CA LEU A 212 6.81 5.16 5.27
C LEU A 212 7.65 4.76 6.49
N ILE A 213 7.02 4.13 7.50
CA ILE A 213 7.67 3.73 8.74
C ILE A 213 8.47 2.43 8.54
N ILE A 214 7.84 1.43 7.92
CA ILE A 214 8.43 0.09 7.79
C ILE A 214 9.64 0.11 6.86
N GLU A 215 9.61 0.94 5.81
CA GLU A 215 10.73 1.09 4.88
C GLU A 215 12.02 1.55 5.58
N GLU A 216 11.92 2.35 6.66
CA GLU A 216 13.10 2.76 7.43
C GLU A 216 13.78 1.58 8.13
N MET A 217 13.02 0.56 8.49
CA MET A 217 13.54 -0.64 9.17
C MET A 217 14.18 -1.64 8.20
N ARG A 218 13.93 -1.53 6.88
CA ARG A 218 14.36 -2.50 5.87
C ARG A 218 15.82 -2.30 5.45
N LEU A 219 16.51 -3.42 5.20
CA LEU A 219 17.88 -3.42 4.67
C LEU A 219 17.93 -3.46 3.14
N ASP A 220 16.85 -3.96 2.49
CA ASP A 220 16.74 -4.15 1.04
C ASP A 220 16.04 -3.00 0.30
N SER A 221 16.04 -1.81 0.89
CA SER A 221 15.38 -0.62 0.32
C SER A 221 16.06 -0.15 -0.96
N LEU A 222 15.25 0.30 -1.94
CA LEU A 222 15.74 0.91 -3.18
C LEU A 222 16.06 2.39 -2.94
N TYR A 223 17.27 2.78 -3.29
CA TYR A 223 17.73 4.16 -3.16
C TYR A 223 17.91 4.83 -4.53
N ALA A 224 17.51 6.10 -4.61
CA ALA A 224 17.92 7.03 -5.66
C ALA A 224 18.82 8.08 -4.97
N SER A 225 20.13 7.95 -5.13
CA SER A 225 21.12 8.71 -4.35
C SER A 225 20.94 8.46 -2.83
N SER A 226 20.62 9.48 -2.04
CA SER A 226 20.40 9.38 -0.59
C SER A 226 18.93 9.10 -0.21
N VAL A 227 18.02 9.08 -1.18
CA VAL A 227 16.57 9.01 -0.93
C VAL A 227 16.05 7.60 -1.14
N ARG A 228 15.31 7.04 -0.18
CA ARG A 228 14.53 5.82 -0.36
C ARG A 228 13.30 6.12 -1.19
N ILE A 229 13.22 5.56 -2.41
CA ILE A 229 12.14 5.83 -3.37
C ILE A 229 10.77 5.55 -2.78
N SER A 230 10.61 4.44 -2.05
CA SER A 230 9.35 4.06 -1.43
C SER A 230 8.86 5.09 -0.40
N GLN A 231 9.78 5.67 0.38
CA GLN A 231 9.42 6.72 1.36
C GLN A 231 9.00 8.02 0.68
N LEU A 232 9.73 8.44 -0.35
CA LEU A 232 9.39 9.62 -1.14
C LEU A 232 7.98 9.49 -1.73
N LEU A 233 7.70 8.37 -2.40
CA LEU A 233 6.38 8.09 -2.97
C LEU A 233 5.29 8.04 -1.90
N SER A 234 5.59 7.50 -0.70
CA SER A 234 4.64 7.43 0.41
C SER A 234 4.26 8.81 0.92
N VAL A 235 5.23 9.73 1.09
CA VAL A 235 4.94 11.11 1.50
C VAL A 235 4.11 11.82 0.44
N LEU A 236 4.47 11.70 -0.84
CA LEU A 236 3.73 12.31 -1.95
C LEU A 236 2.30 11.78 -2.01
N LEU A 237 2.09 10.50 -1.76
CA LEU A 237 0.77 9.87 -1.75
C LEU A 237 -0.08 10.36 -0.57
N CYS A 238 0.49 10.44 0.65
CA CYS A 238 -0.18 10.99 1.82
C CYS A 238 -0.65 12.44 1.58
N ILE A 239 0.22 13.29 1.01
CA ILE A 239 -0.12 14.67 0.67
C ILE A 239 -1.24 14.71 -0.37
N SER A 240 -1.14 13.92 -1.43
CA SER A 240 -2.12 13.90 -2.53
C SER A 240 -3.50 13.52 -2.02
N VAL A 241 -3.61 12.47 -1.22
CA VAL A 241 -4.87 12.04 -0.61
C VAL A 241 -5.43 13.11 0.32
N PHE A 242 -4.58 13.70 1.15
CA PHE A 242 -4.99 14.78 2.05
C PHE A 242 -5.54 16.00 1.29
N ILE A 243 -4.90 16.40 0.19
CA ILE A 243 -5.37 17.48 -0.68
C ILE A 243 -6.73 17.14 -1.29
N VAL A 244 -6.94 15.91 -1.76
CA VAL A 244 -8.23 15.46 -2.32
C VAL A 244 -9.36 15.61 -1.29
N PHE A 245 -9.16 15.14 -0.06
CA PHE A 245 -10.14 15.28 1.01
C PHE A 245 -10.37 16.74 1.40
N TYR A 246 -9.30 17.53 1.49
CA TYR A 246 -9.40 18.95 1.82
C TYR A 246 -10.19 19.73 0.77
N ILE A 247 -9.90 19.53 -0.52
CA ILE A 247 -10.65 20.19 -1.62
C ILE A 247 -12.12 19.75 -1.59
N SER A 248 -12.39 18.45 -1.37
CA SER A 248 -13.74 17.93 -1.24
C SER A 248 -14.49 18.58 -0.08
N ALA A 249 -13.82 18.72 1.07
CA ALA A 249 -14.40 19.37 2.24
C ALA A 249 -14.67 20.88 1.98
N ARG A 250 -13.71 21.57 1.36
CA ARG A 250 -13.86 23.00 1.05
C ARG A 250 -15.02 23.31 0.09
N ARG A 251 -15.28 22.40 -0.86
CA ARG A 251 -16.37 22.58 -1.83
C ARG A 251 -17.76 22.33 -1.25
N ARG A 252 -17.85 21.54 -0.19
CA ARG A 252 -19.14 21.04 0.34
C ARG A 252 -19.54 21.62 1.69
N THR A 253 -18.58 22.15 2.45
CA THR A 253 -18.80 22.65 3.81
C THR A 253 -18.06 23.96 4.03
N SER A 254 -18.60 24.81 4.91
CA SER A 254 -17.81 25.91 5.48
C SER A 254 -16.80 25.33 6.46
N LEU A 255 -15.56 25.17 6.02
CA LEU A 255 -14.47 24.73 6.91
C LEU A 255 -14.30 25.72 8.06
N SER A 256 -14.22 25.22 9.28
CA SER A 256 -13.91 26.07 10.44
C SER A 256 -12.52 26.70 10.30
N ILE A 257 -12.34 27.87 10.91
CA ILE A 257 -11.08 28.60 10.93
C ILE A 257 -9.88 27.72 11.28
N PRO A 258 -9.89 26.87 12.35
CA PRO A 258 -8.75 26.02 12.66
C PRO A 258 -8.38 25.03 11.53
N VAL A 259 -9.35 24.44 10.85
CA VAL A 259 -9.07 23.48 9.76
C VAL A 259 -8.47 24.18 8.55
N ARG A 260 -8.99 25.37 8.21
CA ARG A 260 -8.57 26.12 7.02
C ARG A 260 -7.19 26.77 7.19
N TYR A 261 -6.94 27.40 8.34
CA TYR A 261 -5.79 28.26 8.53
C TYR A 261 -4.68 27.66 9.40
N ILE A 262 -4.95 26.58 10.13
CA ILE A 262 -3.96 25.92 10.98
C ILE A 262 -3.66 24.51 10.46
N LEU A 263 -4.66 23.66 10.39
CA LEU A 263 -4.48 22.22 10.13
C LEU A 263 -3.94 21.95 8.72
N PHE A 264 -4.49 22.59 7.70
CA PHE A 264 -4.05 22.38 6.32
C PHE A 264 -2.65 22.95 6.07
N PRO A 265 -2.35 24.22 6.40
CA PRO A 265 -1.00 24.75 6.19
C PRO A 265 0.07 24.02 6.99
N SER A 266 -0.22 23.60 8.24
CA SER A 266 0.76 22.88 9.06
C SER A 266 1.02 21.46 8.56
N ALA A 267 0.00 20.74 8.07
CA ALA A 267 0.17 19.44 7.43
C ALA A 267 1.03 19.55 6.16
N LEU A 268 0.78 20.55 5.34
CA LEU A 268 1.55 20.82 4.13
C LEU A 268 2.99 21.22 4.47
N ALA A 269 3.19 22.13 5.43
CA ALA A 269 4.51 22.57 5.86
C ALA A 269 5.34 21.41 6.44
N PHE A 270 4.74 20.54 7.26
CA PHE A 270 5.42 19.36 7.79
C PHE A 270 5.81 18.38 6.68
N SER A 271 4.95 18.18 5.70
CA SER A 271 5.23 17.32 4.55
C SER A 271 6.37 17.87 3.69
N ILE A 272 6.39 19.18 3.41
CA ILE A 272 7.47 19.85 2.68
C ILE A 272 8.78 19.74 3.44
N PHE A 273 8.77 19.98 4.77
CA PHE A 273 9.94 19.82 5.62
C PHE A 273 10.49 18.38 5.57
N LEU A 274 9.61 17.37 5.66
CA LEU A 274 10.02 15.98 5.59
C LEU A 274 10.63 15.62 4.23
N LEU A 275 10.02 16.10 3.13
CA LEU A 275 10.56 15.91 1.78
C LEU A 275 11.93 16.58 1.64
N PHE A 276 12.10 17.80 2.17
CA PHE A 276 13.39 18.49 2.16
C PHE A 276 14.46 17.66 2.91
N CYS A 277 14.14 17.17 4.12
CA CYS A 277 15.06 16.33 4.90
C CYS A 277 15.43 15.04 4.17
N MET A 278 14.49 14.41 3.47
CA MET A 278 14.75 13.22 2.67
C MET A 278 15.68 13.51 1.48
N ILE A 279 15.38 14.57 0.70
CA ILE A 279 16.13 14.92 -0.50
C ILE A 279 17.56 15.34 -0.16
N THR A 280 17.75 16.11 0.91
CA THR A 280 19.09 16.55 1.34
C THR A 280 19.89 15.50 2.07
N GLY A 281 19.27 14.38 2.46
CA GLY A 281 19.89 13.36 3.30
C GLY A 281 20.18 13.84 4.74
N TYR A 282 19.66 15.04 5.12
CA TYR A 282 19.95 15.65 6.41
C TYR A 282 19.69 14.73 7.60
N CYS A 283 18.58 14.01 7.57
CA CYS A 283 18.25 13.05 8.62
C CYS A 283 19.23 11.88 8.72
N LEU A 284 19.76 11.39 7.60
CA LEU A 284 20.71 10.28 7.56
C LEU A 284 22.08 10.66 8.17
N TYR A 285 22.50 11.90 7.97
CA TYR A 285 23.80 12.38 8.45
C TYR A 285 23.80 12.90 9.89
N THR A 286 22.64 13.33 10.40
CA THR A 286 22.56 14.05 11.68
C THR A 286 21.79 13.32 12.77
N LEU A 287 20.94 12.38 12.43
CA LEU A 287 20.03 11.71 13.37
C LEU A 287 20.28 10.20 13.46
N SER A 288 20.11 9.65 14.67
CA SER A 288 20.06 8.20 14.86
C SER A 288 18.77 7.62 14.24
N ILE A 289 18.83 6.35 13.85
CA ILE A 289 17.68 5.61 13.26
C ILE A 289 16.43 5.71 14.14
N SER A 290 16.57 5.61 15.47
CA SER A 290 15.45 5.74 16.41
C SER A 290 14.77 7.10 16.35
N ARG A 291 15.54 8.18 16.16
CA ARG A 291 14.99 9.54 16.00
C ARG A 291 14.29 9.70 14.66
N ILE A 292 14.83 9.13 13.60
CA ILE A 292 14.19 9.14 12.27
C ILE A 292 12.85 8.41 12.35
N LEU A 293 12.80 7.20 12.91
CA LEU A 293 11.56 6.44 13.11
C LEU A 293 10.54 7.21 13.93
N LEU A 294 10.96 7.89 14.99
CA LEU A 294 10.07 8.72 15.80
C LEU A 294 9.47 9.88 14.99
N ILE A 295 10.27 10.57 14.17
CA ILE A 295 9.79 11.66 13.30
C ILE A 295 8.78 11.14 12.29
N LEU A 296 9.06 10.00 11.65
CA LEU A 296 8.14 9.38 10.68
C LEU A 296 6.84 8.94 11.34
N LEU A 297 6.91 8.38 12.54
CA LEU A 297 5.72 8.00 13.33
C LEU A 297 4.88 9.23 13.69
N ILE A 298 5.50 10.29 14.20
CA ILE A 298 4.82 11.56 14.51
C ILE A 298 4.15 12.13 13.25
N TYR A 299 4.85 12.12 12.11
CA TYR A 299 4.28 12.57 10.83
C TYR A 299 3.06 11.73 10.44
N ALA A 300 3.16 10.40 10.44
CA ALA A 300 2.07 9.51 10.07
C ALA A 300 0.84 9.69 10.99
N LEU A 301 1.05 9.79 12.31
CA LEU A 301 -0.02 10.05 13.28
C LEU A 301 -0.67 11.41 13.06
N TYR A 302 0.14 12.46 12.86
CA TYR A 302 -0.36 13.81 12.62
C TYR A 302 -1.20 13.89 11.34
N MET A 303 -0.70 13.34 10.23
CA MET A 303 -1.42 13.29 8.96
C MET A 303 -2.72 12.47 9.06
N THR A 304 -2.70 11.38 9.83
CA THR A 304 -3.90 10.57 10.10
C THR A 304 -4.96 11.39 10.86
N LEU A 305 -4.57 12.09 11.92
CA LEU A 305 -5.48 12.97 12.67
C LEU A 305 -6.04 14.09 11.80
N CYS A 306 -5.21 14.70 10.94
CA CYS A 306 -5.64 15.70 9.99
C CYS A 306 -6.68 15.15 9.01
N LEU A 307 -6.42 13.97 8.43
CA LEU A 307 -7.32 13.31 7.49
C LEU A 307 -8.67 12.99 8.12
N PHE A 308 -8.65 12.36 9.31
CA PHE A 308 -9.88 12.02 10.02
C PHE A 308 -10.68 13.26 10.45
N SER A 309 -10.00 14.34 10.87
CA SER A 309 -10.67 15.60 11.21
C SER A 309 -11.42 16.20 10.00
N VAL A 310 -10.81 16.17 8.82
CA VAL A 310 -11.43 16.64 7.57
C VAL A 310 -12.58 15.71 7.16
N TYR A 311 -12.37 14.39 7.20
CA TYR A 311 -13.37 13.39 6.85
C TYR A 311 -14.61 13.43 7.75
N HIS A 312 -14.41 13.52 9.06
CA HIS A 312 -15.52 13.64 10.03
C HIS A 312 -16.42 14.83 9.72
N ARG A 313 -15.85 15.98 9.35
CA ARG A 313 -16.64 17.17 8.99
C ARG A 313 -17.41 16.98 7.69
N LEU A 314 -16.81 16.29 6.70
CA LEU A 314 -17.52 15.97 5.45
C LEU A 314 -18.76 15.13 5.70
N THR A 315 -18.68 14.13 6.58
CA THR A 315 -19.80 13.20 6.86
C THR A 315 -20.88 13.83 7.72
N HIS A 316 -20.52 14.65 8.73
CA HIS A 316 -21.50 15.26 9.62
C HIS A 316 -22.23 16.48 9.02
N SER A 317 -21.61 17.20 8.10
CA SER A 317 -22.32 18.31 7.44
C SER A 317 -23.44 17.85 6.50
N GLU A 318 -23.37 16.65 5.96
CA GLU A 318 -24.41 16.10 5.10
C GLU A 318 -25.62 15.62 5.89
N VAL A 319 -25.40 15.03 7.07
CA VAL A 319 -26.51 14.67 7.99
C VAL A 319 -27.29 15.93 8.36
N ARG A 320 -26.60 17.00 8.76
CA ARG A 320 -27.25 18.27 9.14
C ARG A 320 -28.03 18.92 8.00
N ASN A 321 -27.56 18.80 6.76
CA ASN A 321 -28.27 19.35 5.59
C ASN A 321 -29.46 18.48 5.19
N ALA A 322 -29.42 17.17 5.39
CA ALA A 322 -30.54 16.26 5.17
C ALA A 322 -31.66 16.49 6.20
N ASP A 323 -31.29 16.69 7.47
CA ASP A 323 -32.26 16.99 8.56
C ASP A 323 -32.96 18.35 8.41
N ILE A 324 -32.35 19.32 7.68
CA ILE A 324 -32.94 20.63 7.41
C ILE A 324 -33.91 20.59 6.20
N GLN A 325 -33.75 19.58 5.31
CA GLN A 325 -34.56 19.39 4.11
C GLN A 325 -35.71 18.40 4.30
N ALA A 326 -35.74 17.65 5.41
CA ALA A 326 -36.82 16.76 5.83
C ALA A 326 -37.77 17.47 6.80
#